data_9b31e0c0d7f8e72cb0aaf88375efaf8d
#
_entry.id   9b31e0c0d7f8e72cb0aaf88375efaf8d
#
_cell.length_a   1.000
_cell.length_b   1.000
_cell.length_c   1.000
_cell.angle_alpha   90.00
_cell.angle_beta   90.00
_cell.angle_gamma   90.00
#
_symmetry.space_group_name_H-M   'P 1'
#
loop_
_entity.id
_entity.type
_entity.pdbx_description
1 polymer ?
#
loop_
_entity_poly.entity_id
_entity_poly.type
_entity_poly.pdbx_seq_one_letter_code
_entity_poly.pdbx_strand_id
1 'polypeptide(L)'
;MRRLALLVAGLFLVSMCVMAADIPADKATIKFDTKMGTVTFPHKAHVDKGAKCEECHHTLKAGEAPQACTACHGKEPKGQVPKMMDAAHKLCKGCHEKSVAAGKKAPDSKNCKSCHVKAA
;
A
#
# COMPACT_ATOMS: atom_id res chain seq x y z
N MET A 1 -32.43 -47.39 -32.82
CA MET A 1 -31.02 -46.92 -32.79
C MET A 1 -31.00 -45.45 -32.37
N ARG A 2 -30.82 -45.20 -31.10
CA ARG A 2 -30.77 -43.83 -30.50
C ARG A 2 -29.31 -43.44 -30.34
N ARG A 3 -28.86 -42.47 -31.12
CA ARG A 3 -27.50 -41.93 -31.00
C ARG A 3 -27.47 -40.86 -29.91
N LEU A 4 -26.85 -41.21 -28.80
CA LEU A 4 -26.60 -40.33 -27.67
C LEU A 4 -25.41 -39.44 -27.98
N ALA A 5 -25.63 -38.16 -28.28
CA ALA A 5 -24.58 -37.15 -28.46
C ALA A 5 -24.16 -36.64 -27.09
N LEU A 6 -22.96 -37.01 -26.66
CA LEU A 6 -22.31 -36.46 -25.47
C LEU A 6 -21.72 -35.09 -25.80
N LEU A 7 -22.36 -34.03 -25.35
CA LEU A 7 -21.79 -32.67 -25.35
C LEU A 7 -20.81 -32.56 -24.17
N VAL A 8 -19.53 -32.62 -24.46
CA VAL A 8 -18.47 -32.29 -23.51
C VAL A 8 -18.36 -30.77 -23.45
N ALA A 9 -18.98 -30.17 -22.47
CA ALA A 9 -18.78 -28.75 -22.16
C ALA A 9 -17.40 -28.58 -21.50
N GLY A 10 -16.43 -28.17 -22.30
CA GLY A 10 -15.09 -27.82 -21.81
C GLY A 10 -15.18 -26.53 -20.99
N LEU A 11 -15.06 -26.67 -19.65
CA LEU A 11 -14.94 -25.54 -18.74
C LEU A 11 -13.54 -24.95 -18.87
N PHE A 12 -13.41 -23.90 -19.69
CA PHE A 12 -12.20 -23.10 -19.76
C PHE A 12 -12.06 -22.31 -18.45
N LEU A 13 -11.29 -22.84 -17.52
CA LEU A 13 -10.78 -22.09 -16.36
C LEU A 13 -9.76 -21.08 -16.90
N VAL A 14 -10.23 -19.87 -17.17
CA VAL A 14 -9.33 -18.73 -17.37
C VAL A 14 -8.69 -18.45 -16.02
N SER A 15 -7.48 -19.00 -15.82
CA SER A 15 -6.61 -18.62 -14.73
C SER A 15 -6.21 -17.16 -14.97
N MET A 16 -6.92 -16.22 -14.33
CA MET A 16 -6.48 -14.83 -14.24
C MET A 16 -5.21 -14.83 -13.39
N CYS A 17 -4.06 -14.85 -14.08
CA CYS A 17 -2.78 -14.54 -13.46
C CYS A 17 -2.89 -13.10 -12.95
N VAL A 18 -3.19 -12.92 -11.67
CA VAL A 18 -3.04 -11.63 -11.00
C VAL A 18 -1.56 -11.34 -11.02
N MET A 19 -1.13 -10.54 -12.00
CA MET A 19 0.21 -10.00 -12.04
C MET A 19 0.39 -9.18 -10.77
N ALA A 20 1.09 -9.70 -9.79
CA ALA A 20 1.55 -8.92 -8.65
C ALA A 20 2.32 -7.73 -9.24
N ALA A 21 1.87 -6.50 -8.94
CA ALA A 21 2.55 -5.31 -9.41
C ALA A 21 3.99 -5.35 -8.89
N ASP A 22 4.94 -5.48 -9.80
CA ASP A 22 6.35 -5.61 -9.45
C ASP A 22 6.85 -4.23 -9.05
N ILE A 23 7.22 -4.08 -7.77
CA ILE A 23 7.75 -2.81 -7.25
C ILE A 23 9.20 -2.68 -7.71
N PRO A 24 9.56 -1.61 -8.44
CA PRO A 24 10.94 -1.38 -8.83
C PRO A 24 11.87 -1.36 -7.61
N ALA A 25 13.10 -1.86 -7.78
CA ALA A 25 14.06 -2.01 -6.69
C ALA A 25 14.35 -0.67 -5.97
N ASP A 26 14.40 0.43 -6.72
CA ASP A 26 14.59 1.80 -6.19
C ASP A 26 13.38 2.31 -5.38
N LYS A 27 12.22 1.66 -5.51
CA LYS A 27 10.98 1.97 -4.78
C LYS A 27 10.67 0.94 -3.68
N ALA A 28 11.48 -0.08 -3.52
CA ALA A 28 11.27 -1.12 -2.50
C ALA A 28 11.31 -0.57 -1.07
N THR A 29 12.09 0.49 -0.84
CA THR A 29 12.19 1.22 0.42
C THR A 29 12.16 2.70 0.15
N ILE A 30 11.27 3.44 0.82
CA ILE A 30 11.12 4.89 0.67
C ILE A 30 11.48 5.55 1.99
N LYS A 31 12.24 6.64 1.94
CA LYS A 31 12.61 7.43 3.11
C LYS A 31 11.91 8.77 3.08
N PHE A 32 11.37 9.18 4.22
CA PHE A 32 10.79 10.49 4.44
C PHE A 32 11.57 11.21 5.53
N ASP A 33 12.33 12.23 5.17
CA ASP A 33 13.05 13.05 6.13
C ASP A 33 12.10 14.06 6.77
N THR A 34 12.09 14.06 8.09
CA THR A 34 11.23 14.92 8.90
C THR A 34 12.04 15.62 9.99
N LYS A 35 11.45 16.67 10.59
CA LYS A 35 12.08 17.36 11.74
C LYS A 35 12.28 16.44 12.97
N MET A 36 11.53 15.35 13.04
CA MET A 36 11.62 14.38 14.14
C MET A 36 12.55 13.20 13.85
N GLY A 37 13.13 13.14 12.67
CA GLY A 37 13.95 12.03 12.19
C GLY A 37 13.40 11.43 10.89
N THR A 38 14.14 10.50 10.33
CA THR A 38 13.79 9.84 9.07
C THR A 38 12.79 8.70 9.33
N VAL A 39 11.71 8.66 8.57
CA VAL A 39 10.80 7.52 8.50
C VAL A 39 11.20 6.65 7.33
N THR A 40 11.57 5.41 7.60
CA THR A 40 11.89 4.42 6.58
C THR A 40 10.67 3.54 6.32
N PHE A 41 10.07 3.66 5.15
CA PHE A 41 8.91 2.90 4.74
C PHE A 41 9.31 1.72 3.85
N PRO A 42 9.22 0.48 4.33
CA PRO A 42 9.54 -0.70 3.56
C PRO A 42 8.36 -1.04 2.62
N HIS A 43 8.27 -0.34 1.49
CA HIS A 43 7.16 -0.40 0.55
C HIS A 43 6.89 -1.84 0.06
N LYS A 44 7.95 -2.51 -0.43
CA LYS A 44 7.82 -3.91 -0.88
C LYS A 44 7.30 -4.83 0.22
N ALA A 45 7.78 -4.69 1.45
CA ALA A 45 7.33 -5.53 2.55
C ALA A 45 5.84 -5.34 2.91
N HIS A 46 5.28 -4.16 2.67
CA HIS A 46 3.85 -3.92 2.86
C HIS A 46 3.03 -4.66 1.79
N VAL A 47 3.45 -4.59 0.54
CA VAL A 47 2.79 -5.31 -0.56
C VAL A 47 2.92 -6.83 -0.38
N ASP A 48 4.09 -7.33 -0.01
CA ASP A 48 4.31 -8.75 0.27
C ASP A 48 3.42 -9.28 1.42
N LYS A 49 3.03 -8.39 2.35
CA LYS A 49 2.07 -8.70 3.44
C LYS A 49 0.60 -8.55 3.04
N GLY A 50 0.33 -8.25 1.79
CA GLY A 50 -1.01 -8.18 1.22
C GLY A 50 -1.67 -6.81 1.22
N ALA A 51 -0.92 -5.71 1.47
CA ALA A 51 -1.42 -4.36 1.26
C ALA A 51 -1.67 -4.12 -0.24
N LYS A 52 -2.85 -3.61 -0.57
CA LYS A 52 -3.21 -3.30 -1.95
C LYS A 52 -2.70 -1.91 -2.33
N CYS A 53 -2.35 -1.74 -3.61
CA CYS A 53 -1.83 -0.46 -4.11
C CYS A 53 -2.80 0.70 -3.84
N GLU A 54 -4.09 0.48 -4.04
CA GLU A 54 -5.15 1.48 -3.90
C GLU A 54 -5.39 1.91 -2.44
N GLU A 55 -4.99 1.11 -1.47
CA GLU A 55 -5.12 1.47 -0.05
C GLU A 55 -4.22 2.65 0.32
N CYS A 56 -3.09 2.80 -0.38
CA CYS A 56 -2.16 3.91 -0.21
C CYS A 56 -2.23 4.90 -1.38
N HIS A 57 -2.24 4.39 -2.61
CA HIS A 57 -2.39 5.20 -3.83
C HIS A 57 -3.87 5.40 -4.18
N HIS A 58 -4.58 6.11 -3.31
CA HIS A 58 -6.05 6.22 -3.31
C HIS A 58 -6.65 6.95 -4.55
N THR A 59 -5.81 7.60 -5.37
CA THR A 59 -6.22 8.22 -6.63
C THR A 59 -5.85 7.39 -7.85
N LEU A 60 -5.25 6.19 -7.64
CA LEU A 60 -4.80 5.31 -8.72
C LEU A 60 -5.98 4.79 -9.53
N LYS A 61 -5.92 4.99 -10.84
CA LYS A 61 -6.87 4.43 -11.80
C LYS A 61 -6.25 3.26 -12.55
N ALA A 62 -7.09 2.40 -13.10
CA ALA A 62 -6.65 1.27 -13.91
C ALA A 62 -5.76 1.74 -15.09
N GLY A 63 -4.57 1.15 -15.20
CA GLY A 63 -3.61 1.48 -16.26
C GLY A 63 -2.73 2.71 -15.99
N GLU A 64 -2.92 3.41 -14.86
CA GLU A 64 -2.07 4.54 -14.47
C GLU A 64 -0.89 4.09 -13.59
N ALA A 65 0.22 4.82 -13.68
CA ALA A 65 1.34 4.63 -12.78
C ALA A 65 1.04 5.28 -11.40
N PRO A 66 1.38 4.60 -10.28
CA PRO A 66 1.21 5.18 -8.96
C PRO A 66 2.04 6.45 -8.78
N GLN A 67 1.43 7.48 -8.18
CA GLN A 67 2.10 8.74 -7.86
C GLN A 67 2.60 8.74 -6.42
N ALA A 68 3.69 9.48 -6.15
CA ALA A 68 4.16 9.68 -4.79
C ALA A 68 3.16 10.52 -3.98
N CYS A 69 3.05 10.25 -2.68
CA CYS A 69 2.17 11.02 -1.77
C CYS A 69 2.41 12.52 -1.86
N THR A 70 3.68 12.93 -1.98
CA THR A 70 4.12 14.32 -2.06
C THR A 70 3.71 15.04 -3.35
N ALA A 71 3.23 14.32 -4.37
CA ALA A 71 2.69 14.95 -5.57
C ALA A 71 1.42 15.78 -5.28
N CYS A 72 0.63 15.34 -4.29
CA CYS A 72 -0.60 16.03 -3.88
C CYS A 72 -0.51 16.58 -2.45
N HIS A 73 0.09 15.81 -1.52
CA HIS A 73 0.20 16.18 -0.11
C HIS A 73 1.48 16.99 0.14
N GLY A 74 1.36 18.31 0.21
CA GLY A 74 2.46 19.23 0.48
C GLY A 74 2.74 19.45 1.97
N LYS A 75 3.57 20.44 2.28
CA LYS A 75 3.83 20.89 3.66
C LYS A 75 2.60 21.55 4.29
N GLU A 76 1.80 22.23 3.47
CA GLU A 76 0.56 22.90 3.85
C GLU A 76 -0.64 22.23 3.15
N PRO A 77 -1.83 22.28 3.75
CA PRO A 77 -3.03 21.76 3.12
C PRO A 77 -3.43 22.61 1.90
N LYS A 78 -4.05 21.97 0.91
CA LYS A 78 -4.58 22.64 -0.28
C LYS A 78 -6.07 22.32 -0.41
N GLY A 79 -6.93 23.24 -0.02
CA GLY A 79 -8.37 23.00 0.01
C GLY A 79 -8.71 21.80 0.88
N GLN A 80 -9.31 20.78 0.29
CA GLN A 80 -9.69 19.53 0.97
C GLN A 80 -8.52 18.52 1.09
N VAL A 81 -7.39 18.79 0.44
CA VAL A 81 -6.22 17.89 0.46
C VAL A 81 -5.40 18.20 1.72
N PRO A 82 -5.29 17.24 2.66
CA PRO A 82 -4.51 17.46 3.89
C PRO A 82 -3.02 17.52 3.57
N LYS A 83 -2.27 18.17 4.44
CA LYS A 83 -0.81 18.18 4.35
C LYS A 83 -0.23 16.76 4.55
N MET A 84 0.98 16.53 4.05
CA MET A 84 1.64 15.21 4.07
C MET A 84 1.70 14.61 5.47
N MET A 85 1.99 15.40 6.50
CA MET A 85 2.07 14.92 7.88
C MET A 85 0.74 14.30 8.34
N ASP A 86 -0.37 14.98 8.09
CA ASP A 86 -1.70 14.53 8.55
C ASP A 86 -2.16 13.31 7.73
N ALA A 87 -1.92 13.33 6.42
CA ALA A 87 -2.25 12.22 5.53
C ALA A 87 -1.49 10.95 5.92
N ALA A 88 -0.17 11.04 6.11
CA ALA A 88 0.67 9.91 6.49
C ALA A 88 0.32 9.38 7.89
N HIS A 89 0.15 10.24 8.89
CA HIS A 89 -0.23 9.80 10.23
C HIS A 89 -1.59 9.10 10.23
N LYS A 90 -2.58 9.65 9.55
CA LYS A 90 -3.90 9.03 9.45
C LYS A 90 -3.84 7.65 8.80
N LEU A 91 -3.12 7.51 7.70
CA LEU A 91 -3.01 6.26 6.96
C LEU A 91 -2.17 5.23 7.71
N CYS A 92 -0.93 5.56 8.04
CA CYS A 92 0.02 4.62 8.64
C CYS A 92 -0.42 4.17 10.04
N LYS A 93 -0.76 5.13 10.91
CA LYS A 93 -1.21 4.82 12.28
C LYS A 93 -2.51 4.04 12.28
N GLY A 94 -3.50 4.47 11.50
CA GLY A 94 -4.80 3.80 11.43
C GLY A 94 -4.70 2.36 10.93
N CYS A 95 -3.85 2.08 9.93
CA CYS A 95 -3.61 0.72 9.46
C CYS A 95 -2.85 -0.14 10.50
N HIS A 96 -1.81 0.41 11.14
CA HIS A 96 -1.06 -0.29 12.17
C HIS A 96 -1.91 -0.61 13.40
N GLU A 97 -2.76 0.30 13.85
CA GLU A 97 -3.70 0.06 14.95
C GLU A 97 -4.66 -1.09 14.64
N LYS A 98 -5.24 -1.11 13.44
CA LYS A 98 -6.08 -2.23 12.98
C LYS A 98 -5.30 -3.54 12.90
N SER A 99 -4.05 -3.50 12.43
CA SER A 99 -3.19 -4.69 12.33
C SER A 99 -2.89 -5.27 13.72
N VAL A 100 -2.55 -4.43 14.69
CA VAL A 100 -2.30 -4.85 16.08
C VAL A 100 -3.59 -5.40 16.71
N ALA A 101 -4.73 -4.75 16.52
CA ALA A 101 -6.03 -5.25 16.99
C ALA A 101 -6.40 -6.61 16.40
N ALA A 102 -5.94 -6.91 15.17
CA ALA A 102 -6.09 -8.20 14.52
C ALA A 102 -4.99 -9.22 14.88
N GLY A 103 -4.16 -8.95 15.88
CA GLY A 103 -3.08 -9.84 16.34
C GLY A 103 -1.85 -9.88 15.43
N LYS A 104 -1.73 -8.96 14.47
CA LYS A 104 -0.58 -8.87 13.56
C LYS A 104 0.50 -7.96 14.14
N LYS A 105 1.76 -8.23 13.84
CA LYS A 105 2.87 -7.36 14.22
C LYS A 105 2.89 -6.11 13.35
N ALA A 106 2.92 -4.94 14.00
CA ALA A 106 3.11 -3.63 13.38
C ALA A 106 3.85 -2.70 14.36
N PRO A 107 4.51 -1.64 13.88
CA PRO A 107 5.08 -0.61 14.75
C PRO A 107 4.04 0.01 15.66
N ASP A 108 4.45 0.35 16.88
CA ASP A 108 3.58 1.01 17.85
C ASP A 108 3.22 2.43 17.37
N SER A 109 1.96 2.63 17.00
CA SER A 109 1.43 3.90 16.47
C SER A 109 1.40 5.04 17.50
N LYS A 110 1.54 4.71 18.79
CA LYS A 110 1.56 5.69 19.89
C LYS A 110 2.98 6.17 20.22
N ASN A 111 4.00 5.43 19.79
CA ASN A 111 5.40 5.77 20.02
C ASN A 111 6.00 6.41 18.75
N CYS A 112 6.26 7.71 18.77
CA CYS A 112 6.84 8.43 17.64
C CYS A 112 8.17 7.84 17.15
N LYS A 113 8.99 7.32 18.07
CA LYS A 113 10.30 6.72 17.78
C LYS A 113 10.21 5.37 17.07
N SER A 114 9.02 4.73 17.06
CA SER A 114 8.80 3.50 16.29
C SER A 114 8.89 3.73 14.78
N CYS A 115 8.67 4.97 14.33
CA CYS A 115 8.69 5.37 12.93
C CYS A 115 9.78 6.42 12.65
N HIS A 116 9.93 7.42 13.53
CA HIS A 116 10.88 8.52 13.38
C HIS A 116 12.22 8.19 14.05
N VAL A 117 13.23 7.91 13.24
CA VAL A 117 14.57 7.55 13.72
C VAL A 117 15.51 8.72 13.45
N LYS A 118 16.09 9.31 14.51
CA LYS A 118 17.13 10.33 14.37
C LYS A 118 18.43 9.65 13.94
N ALA A 119 19.15 10.30 13.04
CA ALA A 119 20.52 9.91 12.76
C ALA A 119 21.36 10.05 14.05
N ALA A 120 22.20 9.09 14.29
CA ALA A 120 23.17 9.13 15.40
C ALA A 120 24.22 10.21 15.15
#